data_211237b4a733173f2218a023e2f70854
#
_entry.id   211237b4a733173f2218a023e2f70854
#
_cell.length_a   1.000
_cell.length_b   1.000
_cell.length_c   1.000
_cell.angle_alpha   90.00
_cell.angle_beta   90.00
_cell.angle_gamma   90.00
#
_symmetry.space_group_name_H-M   'P 1'
#
loop_
_entity.id
_entity.type
_entity.pdbx_description
1 polymer ?
#
loop_
_entity_poly.entity_id
_entity_poly.type
_entity_poly.pdbx_seq_one_letter_code
_entity_poly.pdbx_strand_id
1 'polypeptide(L)'
;MKKSLILYLAIALLAVSEGFLLYTNHQLKKEVALKDRFLNHISDRYDAAETQFSVTVDDIGAIIDGNITVKDSADNATTFAEIAKQINGNFLICRYSERMCRECVEHTISVFTDNLDSLDRNKIIFLAENSSRRVFKLNVTEFGLQNCRVLNCANLGINAEGAMFPYIMVVDKDLRVLNVYFPTKSTHGTDYDYKHVKLLYDKLIKEK
;
A
#
# COMPACT_ATOMS: atom_id res chain seq x y z
N MET A 1 -64.02 -19.43 37.49
CA MET A 1 -62.98 -18.43 37.74
C MET A 1 -61.55 -18.99 37.70
N LYS A 2 -61.18 -20.10 38.37
CA LYS A 2 -59.79 -20.63 38.37
C LYS A 2 -59.27 -21.07 37.00
N LYS A 3 -60.09 -21.66 36.13
CA LYS A 3 -59.66 -22.13 34.78
C LYS A 3 -59.30 -20.99 33.81
N SER A 4 -60.02 -19.86 33.90
CA SER A 4 -59.70 -18.71 33.05
C SER A 4 -58.41 -18.01 33.46
N LEU A 5 -58.10 -17.96 34.75
CA LEU A 5 -56.86 -17.38 35.26
C LEU A 5 -55.62 -18.18 34.80
N ILE A 6 -55.71 -19.50 34.81
CA ILE A 6 -54.63 -20.38 34.34
C ILE A 6 -54.37 -20.18 32.81
N LEU A 7 -55.42 -20.03 32.02
CA LEU A 7 -55.30 -19.76 30.59
C LEU A 7 -54.62 -18.42 30.30
N TYR A 8 -54.99 -17.35 31.04
CA TYR A 8 -54.33 -16.05 30.86
C TYR A 8 -52.85 -16.06 31.27
N LEU A 9 -52.50 -16.80 32.36
CA LEU A 9 -51.10 -16.98 32.74
C LEU A 9 -50.30 -17.75 31.71
N ALA A 10 -50.86 -18.77 31.10
CA ALA A 10 -50.21 -19.54 30.03
C ALA A 10 -49.95 -18.68 28.76
N ILE A 11 -50.95 -17.87 28.37
CA ILE A 11 -50.80 -16.95 27.23
C ILE A 11 -49.75 -15.89 27.52
N ALA A 12 -49.72 -15.33 28.73
CA ALA A 12 -48.71 -14.35 29.12
C ALA A 12 -47.29 -14.94 29.09
N LEU A 13 -47.10 -16.16 29.58
CA LEU A 13 -45.82 -16.87 29.53
C LEU A 13 -45.34 -17.13 28.09
N LEU A 14 -46.27 -17.53 27.22
CA LEU A 14 -45.97 -17.72 25.80
C LEU A 14 -45.53 -16.42 25.12
N ALA A 15 -46.24 -15.33 25.37
CA ALA A 15 -45.89 -14.02 24.80
C ALA A 15 -44.50 -13.53 25.28
N VAL A 16 -44.17 -13.74 26.57
CA VAL A 16 -42.83 -13.42 27.07
C VAL A 16 -41.75 -14.29 26.45
N SER A 17 -42.03 -15.61 26.30
CA SER A 17 -41.05 -16.51 25.66
C SER A 17 -40.81 -16.18 24.17
N GLU A 18 -41.86 -15.83 23.43
CA GLU A 18 -41.70 -15.36 22.02
C GLU A 18 -40.92 -14.05 21.95
N GLY A 19 -41.23 -13.09 22.81
CA GLY A 19 -40.46 -11.83 22.87
C GLY A 19 -38.97 -12.05 23.17
N PHE A 20 -38.69 -12.96 24.12
CA PHE A 20 -37.31 -13.32 24.43
C PHE A 20 -36.58 -14.02 23.23
N LEU A 21 -37.26 -14.93 22.55
CA LEU A 21 -36.72 -15.61 21.37
C LEU A 21 -36.46 -14.63 20.22
N LEU A 22 -37.37 -13.70 19.99
CA LEU A 22 -37.17 -12.65 18.96
C LEU A 22 -35.98 -11.74 19.29
N TYR A 23 -35.87 -11.36 20.56
CA TYR A 23 -34.73 -10.54 21.02
C TYR A 23 -33.42 -11.28 20.86
N THR A 24 -33.31 -12.53 21.32
CA THR A 24 -32.07 -13.31 21.19
C THR A 24 -31.71 -13.60 19.74
N ASN A 25 -32.70 -13.90 18.90
CA ASN A 25 -32.46 -14.08 17.46
C ASN A 25 -31.96 -12.79 16.78
N HIS A 26 -32.48 -11.63 17.21
CA HIS A 26 -32.01 -10.35 16.70
C HIS A 26 -30.54 -10.07 17.11
N GLN A 27 -30.16 -10.36 18.35
CA GLN A 27 -28.79 -10.22 18.84
C GLN A 27 -27.82 -11.18 18.11
N LEU A 28 -28.24 -12.43 17.98
CA LEU A 28 -27.46 -13.44 17.21
C LEU A 28 -27.23 -13.01 15.75
N LYS A 29 -28.24 -12.48 15.08
CA LYS A 29 -28.08 -11.95 13.72
C LYS A 29 -27.09 -10.81 13.62
N LYS A 30 -27.07 -9.91 14.62
CA LYS A 30 -26.07 -8.83 14.69
C LYS A 30 -24.65 -9.36 14.90
N GLU A 31 -24.48 -10.33 15.80
CA GLU A 31 -23.17 -10.95 16.04
C GLU A 31 -22.64 -11.69 14.80
N VAL A 32 -23.51 -12.45 14.12
CA VAL A 32 -23.14 -13.13 12.87
C VAL A 32 -22.73 -12.13 11.82
N ALA A 33 -23.51 -11.07 11.61
CA ALA A 33 -23.17 -10.05 10.62
C ALA A 33 -21.84 -9.32 10.93
N LEU A 34 -21.50 -9.13 12.21
CA LEU A 34 -20.22 -8.58 12.62
C LEU A 34 -19.07 -9.56 12.35
N LYS A 35 -19.26 -10.84 12.66
CA LYS A 35 -18.26 -11.88 12.40
C LYS A 35 -18.03 -12.06 10.90
N ASP A 36 -19.08 -12.04 10.09
CA ASP A 36 -18.97 -12.14 8.63
C ASP A 36 -18.19 -10.96 8.05
N ARG A 37 -18.45 -9.74 8.49
CA ARG A 37 -17.65 -8.56 8.10
C ARG A 37 -16.18 -8.69 8.48
N PHE A 38 -15.91 -9.20 9.67
CA PHE A 38 -14.55 -9.40 10.14
C PHE A 38 -13.82 -10.48 9.34
N LEU A 39 -14.49 -11.61 9.05
CA LEU A 39 -13.94 -12.69 8.23
C LEU A 39 -13.67 -12.22 6.79
N ASN A 40 -14.59 -11.49 6.18
CA ASN A 40 -14.39 -10.93 4.84
C ASN A 40 -13.20 -9.97 4.83
N HIS A 41 -13.08 -9.10 5.83
CA HIS A 41 -11.93 -8.20 5.93
C HIS A 41 -10.58 -8.94 6.10
N ILE A 42 -10.56 -10.05 6.85
CA ILE A 42 -9.35 -10.89 6.96
C ILE A 42 -9.05 -11.58 5.62
N SER A 43 -10.07 -12.12 4.94
CA SER A 43 -9.91 -12.75 3.63
C SER A 43 -9.33 -11.76 2.62
N ASP A 44 -9.92 -10.57 2.49
CA ASP A 44 -9.44 -9.52 1.59
C ASP A 44 -7.98 -9.15 1.85
N ARG A 45 -7.58 -9.08 3.13
CA ARG A 45 -6.19 -8.81 3.50
C ARG A 45 -5.24 -9.96 3.17
N TYR A 46 -5.70 -11.18 3.33
CA TYR A 46 -4.92 -12.36 3.00
C TYR A 46 -4.69 -12.44 1.48
N ASP A 47 -5.75 -12.25 0.69
CA ASP A 47 -5.68 -12.27 -0.77
C ASP A 47 -4.77 -11.15 -1.31
N ALA A 48 -4.83 -9.96 -0.70
CA ALA A 48 -3.92 -8.87 -1.02
C ALA A 48 -2.46 -9.21 -0.69
N ALA A 49 -2.21 -9.81 0.48
CA ALA A 49 -0.86 -10.21 0.90
C ALA A 49 -0.29 -11.32 0.00
N GLU A 50 -1.10 -12.30 -0.39
CA GLU A 50 -0.72 -13.36 -1.33
C GLU A 50 -0.35 -12.78 -2.70
N THR A 51 -1.19 -11.88 -3.22
CA THR A 51 -0.92 -11.18 -4.49
C THR A 51 0.39 -10.38 -4.42
N GLN A 52 0.59 -9.61 -3.36
CA GLN A 52 1.81 -8.84 -3.17
C GLN A 52 3.05 -9.72 -3.07
N PHE A 53 2.94 -10.85 -2.36
CA PHE A 53 4.05 -11.81 -2.23
C PHE A 53 4.39 -12.45 -3.57
N SER A 54 3.39 -12.93 -4.33
CA SER A 54 3.59 -13.50 -5.66
C SER A 54 4.29 -12.51 -6.59
N VAL A 55 3.76 -11.29 -6.67
CA VAL A 55 4.33 -10.21 -7.49
C VAL A 55 5.77 -9.87 -7.07
N THR A 56 6.05 -9.83 -5.77
CA THR A 56 7.41 -9.58 -5.27
C THR A 56 8.38 -10.65 -5.77
N VAL A 57 8.00 -11.92 -5.69
CA VAL A 57 8.84 -13.04 -6.11
C VAL A 57 9.06 -13.01 -7.62
N ASP A 58 8.01 -12.74 -8.40
CA ASP A 58 8.05 -12.75 -9.86
C ASP A 58 8.88 -11.58 -10.43
N ASP A 59 8.94 -10.46 -9.73
CA ASP A 59 9.69 -9.28 -10.17
C ASP A 59 11.17 -9.29 -9.76
N ILE A 60 11.58 -10.12 -8.78
CA ILE A 60 12.99 -10.23 -8.42
C ILE A 60 13.80 -10.77 -9.59
N GLY A 61 14.80 -10.01 -10.00
CA GLY A 61 15.64 -10.31 -11.17
C GLY A 61 15.12 -9.76 -12.50
N ALA A 62 13.89 -9.25 -12.54
CA ALA A 62 13.38 -8.54 -13.74
C ALA A 62 14.27 -7.34 -14.08
N ILE A 63 14.36 -7.01 -15.36
CA ILE A 63 15.12 -5.85 -15.85
C ILE A 63 14.12 -4.83 -16.36
N ILE A 64 14.17 -3.62 -15.79
CA ILE A 64 13.35 -2.49 -16.25
C ILE A 64 13.94 -1.96 -17.55
N ASP A 65 13.10 -1.68 -18.56
CA ASP A 65 13.57 -1.11 -19.81
C ASP A 65 14.20 0.27 -19.59
N GLY A 66 15.50 0.36 -19.81
CA GLY A 66 16.27 1.60 -19.68
C GLY A 66 15.85 2.70 -20.64
N ASN A 67 15.14 2.40 -21.75
CA ASN A 67 14.65 3.37 -22.71
C ASN A 67 13.36 4.07 -22.28
N ILE A 68 12.74 3.65 -21.18
CA ILE A 68 11.57 4.33 -20.63
C ILE A 68 11.90 5.82 -20.45
N THR A 69 11.07 6.66 -21.06
CA THR A 69 11.18 8.11 -20.88
C THR A 69 10.65 8.52 -19.51
N VAL A 70 11.49 9.21 -18.76
CA VAL A 70 11.13 9.83 -17.48
C VAL A 70 11.19 11.34 -17.61
N LYS A 71 10.36 12.08 -16.89
CA LYS A 71 10.28 13.53 -16.91
C LYS A 71 10.42 14.10 -15.49
N ASP A 72 11.17 15.17 -15.37
CA ASP A 72 11.23 15.92 -14.11
C ASP A 72 10.07 16.93 -13.96
N SER A 73 10.03 17.66 -12.86
CA SER A 73 9.00 18.68 -12.61
C SER A 73 9.06 19.88 -13.58
N ALA A 74 10.19 20.08 -14.23
CA ALA A 74 10.34 21.10 -15.28
C ALA A 74 9.92 20.61 -16.68
N ASP A 75 9.56 19.31 -16.80
CA ASP A 75 9.21 18.59 -18.04
C ASP A 75 10.43 18.26 -18.93
N ASN A 76 11.63 18.30 -18.36
CA ASN A 76 12.80 17.79 -19.07
C ASN A 76 12.71 16.28 -19.16
N ALA A 77 12.80 15.76 -20.37
CA ALA A 77 12.73 14.33 -20.64
C ALA A 77 14.14 13.73 -20.72
N THR A 78 14.32 12.56 -20.13
CA THR A 78 15.52 11.75 -20.21
C THR A 78 15.15 10.27 -20.19
N THR A 79 16.10 9.35 -20.35
CA THR A 79 15.84 7.92 -20.22
C THR A 79 16.10 7.44 -18.81
N PHE A 80 15.44 6.34 -18.43
CA PHE A 80 15.65 5.75 -17.10
C PHE A 80 17.09 5.24 -16.93
N ALA A 81 17.70 4.74 -18.00
CA ALA A 81 19.11 4.34 -18.03
C ALA A 81 20.07 5.51 -17.74
N GLU A 82 19.77 6.71 -18.24
CA GLU A 82 20.58 7.91 -17.94
C GLU A 82 20.46 8.31 -16.47
N ILE A 83 19.27 8.18 -15.88
CA ILE A 83 19.07 8.42 -14.44
C ILE A 83 19.87 7.40 -13.63
N ALA A 84 19.80 6.10 -13.97
CA ALA A 84 20.53 5.06 -13.25
C ALA A 84 22.07 5.28 -13.29
N LYS A 85 22.61 5.71 -14.44
CA LYS A 85 24.05 6.05 -14.57
C LYS A 85 24.49 7.20 -13.67
N GLN A 86 23.60 8.12 -13.32
CA GLN A 86 23.91 9.23 -12.41
C GLN A 86 23.98 8.78 -10.94
N ILE A 87 23.48 7.59 -10.63
CA ILE A 87 23.43 7.04 -9.28
C ILE A 87 24.50 5.96 -9.15
N ASN A 88 25.48 6.17 -8.28
CA ASN A 88 26.53 5.19 -8.06
C ASN A 88 26.01 3.99 -7.27
N GLY A 89 25.90 2.81 -7.91
CA GLY A 89 25.45 1.54 -7.30
C GLY A 89 23.93 1.40 -7.23
N ASN A 90 23.47 0.62 -6.26
CA ASN A 90 22.04 0.34 -6.09
C ASN A 90 21.27 1.53 -5.51
N PHE A 91 19.99 1.63 -5.78
CA PHE A 91 19.14 2.72 -5.35
C PHE A 91 17.70 2.26 -5.06
N LEU A 92 16.98 3.07 -4.28
CA LEU A 92 15.57 2.87 -3.94
C LEU A 92 14.67 3.65 -4.91
N ILE A 93 13.58 3.03 -5.28
CA ILE A 93 12.49 3.69 -6.00
C ILE A 93 11.22 3.56 -5.14
N CYS A 94 10.60 4.68 -4.84
CA CYS A 94 9.24 4.76 -4.30
C CYS A 94 8.29 5.00 -5.47
N ARG A 95 7.55 3.98 -5.89
CA ARG A 95 6.63 4.03 -7.01
C ARG A 95 5.21 4.28 -6.56
N TYR A 96 4.54 5.23 -7.19
CA TYR A 96 3.13 5.55 -6.96
C TYR A 96 2.44 6.10 -8.22
N SER A 97 1.10 6.05 -8.24
CA SER A 97 0.28 6.51 -9.35
C SER A 97 -0.93 7.27 -8.82
N GLU A 98 -1.46 8.21 -9.62
CA GLU A 98 -2.71 8.91 -9.30
C GLU A 98 -3.94 8.00 -9.27
N ARG A 99 -3.83 6.77 -9.79
CA ARG A 99 -4.89 5.75 -9.77
C ARG A 99 -4.89 4.90 -8.50
N MET A 100 -3.83 4.98 -7.70
CA MET A 100 -3.69 4.24 -6.45
C MET A 100 -4.44 4.93 -5.31
N CYS A 101 -4.75 4.19 -4.26
CA CYS A 101 -5.36 4.72 -3.05
C CYS A 101 -4.51 5.87 -2.48
N ARG A 102 -5.08 7.08 -2.37
CA ARG A 102 -4.36 8.27 -1.90
C ARG A 102 -3.74 8.07 -0.52
N GLU A 103 -4.48 7.54 0.43
CA GLU A 103 -3.97 7.27 1.78
C GLU A 103 -2.82 6.26 1.79
N CYS A 104 -2.84 5.29 0.86
CA CYS A 104 -1.77 4.32 0.71
C CYS A 104 -0.50 5.00 0.16
N VAL A 105 -0.67 5.91 -0.81
CA VAL A 105 0.43 6.71 -1.37
C VAL A 105 1.04 7.61 -0.31
N GLU A 106 0.22 8.36 0.45
CA GLU A 106 0.66 9.21 1.54
C GLU A 106 1.45 8.42 2.60
N HIS A 107 0.93 7.25 2.99
CA HIS A 107 1.62 6.36 3.92
C HIS A 107 2.98 5.89 3.37
N THR A 108 3.02 5.42 2.12
CA THR A 108 4.28 4.95 1.52
C THR A 108 5.32 6.05 1.40
N ILE A 109 4.91 7.27 1.03
CA ILE A 109 5.81 8.42 0.94
C ILE A 109 6.31 8.84 2.34
N SER A 110 5.43 8.82 3.37
CA SER A 110 5.82 9.20 4.73
C SER A 110 6.87 8.27 5.33
N VAL A 111 6.94 7.01 4.92
CA VAL A 111 8.04 6.10 5.30
C VAL A 111 9.41 6.70 5.00
N PHE A 112 9.52 7.46 3.90
CA PHE A 112 10.76 8.15 3.55
C PHE A 112 10.83 9.55 4.14
N THR A 113 9.80 10.39 3.95
CA THR A 113 9.87 11.82 4.29
C THR A 113 10.11 12.07 5.77
N ASP A 114 9.56 11.21 6.62
CA ASP A 114 9.76 11.30 8.08
C ASP A 114 11.17 10.88 8.52
N ASN A 115 11.94 10.24 7.62
CA ASN A 115 13.22 9.62 7.94
C ASN A 115 14.34 9.96 6.94
N LEU A 116 14.16 10.98 6.10
CA LEU A 116 15.10 11.33 5.02
C LEU A 116 16.53 11.62 5.53
N ASP A 117 16.67 12.13 6.75
CA ASP A 117 17.99 12.48 7.31
C ASP A 117 18.87 11.24 7.63
N SER A 118 18.24 10.06 7.71
CA SER A 118 18.93 8.78 7.99
C SER A 118 19.23 7.96 6.73
N LEU A 119 18.82 8.45 5.55
CA LEU A 119 19.02 7.83 4.25
C LEU A 119 19.74 8.80 3.30
N ASP A 120 20.56 8.29 2.39
CA ASP A 120 21.14 9.11 1.33
C ASP A 120 20.08 9.46 0.28
N ARG A 121 19.66 10.71 0.25
CA ARG A 121 18.65 11.23 -0.69
C ARG A 121 19.02 11.03 -2.16
N ASN A 122 20.32 10.96 -2.48
CA ASN A 122 20.79 10.73 -3.84
C ASN A 122 20.54 9.29 -4.31
N LYS A 123 20.27 8.40 -3.35
CA LYS A 123 19.95 6.99 -3.60
C LYS A 123 18.44 6.70 -3.63
N ILE A 124 17.60 7.72 -3.56
CA ILE A 124 16.15 7.59 -3.51
C ILE A 124 15.52 8.35 -4.69
N ILE A 125 14.69 7.65 -5.45
CA ILE A 125 13.87 8.22 -6.52
C ILE A 125 12.40 8.04 -6.16
N PHE A 126 11.65 9.12 -6.15
CA PHE A 126 10.19 9.08 -6.14
C PHE A 126 9.70 9.06 -7.58
N LEU A 127 9.11 7.95 -8.00
CA LEU A 127 8.72 7.72 -9.38
C LEU A 127 7.19 7.68 -9.49
N ALA A 128 6.63 8.78 -9.97
CA ALA A 128 5.19 8.95 -10.13
C ALA A 128 4.68 8.45 -11.48
N GLU A 129 3.41 8.09 -11.54
CA GLU A 129 2.64 8.01 -12.77
C GLU A 129 1.46 8.99 -12.67
N ASN A 130 1.57 10.10 -13.35
CA ASN A 130 0.54 11.14 -13.40
C ASN A 130 0.17 11.45 -14.84
N SER A 131 -1.12 11.68 -15.10
CA SER A 131 -1.67 11.93 -16.43
C SER A 131 -1.22 13.26 -17.01
N SER A 132 -0.91 14.23 -16.17
CA SER A 132 -0.51 15.56 -16.60
C SER A 132 0.58 16.18 -15.74
N ARG A 133 1.37 17.08 -16.35
CA ARG A 133 2.39 17.87 -15.64
C ARG A 133 1.81 18.67 -14.48
N ARG A 134 0.57 19.17 -14.60
CA ARG A 134 -0.07 19.97 -13.54
C ARG A 134 -0.33 19.10 -12.31
N VAL A 135 -0.91 17.90 -12.50
CA VAL A 135 -1.15 16.93 -11.42
C VAL A 135 0.17 16.49 -10.79
N PHE A 136 1.18 16.21 -11.62
CA PHE A 136 2.50 15.85 -11.13
C PHE A 136 3.09 16.92 -10.19
N LYS A 137 3.10 18.20 -10.61
CA LYS A 137 3.60 19.31 -9.79
C LYS A 137 2.80 19.48 -8.49
N LEU A 138 1.50 19.33 -8.56
CA LEU A 138 0.63 19.42 -7.38
C LEU A 138 0.99 18.33 -6.38
N ASN A 139 1.10 17.08 -6.83
CA ASN A 139 1.47 15.95 -5.99
C ASN A 139 2.86 16.12 -5.36
N VAL A 140 3.86 16.60 -6.11
CA VAL A 140 5.20 16.91 -5.56
C VAL A 140 5.11 17.90 -4.40
N THR A 141 4.25 18.91 -4.53
CA THR A 141 4.05 19.92 -3.47
C THR A 141 3.27 19.36 -2.28
N GLU A 142 2.16 18.68 -2.54
CA GLU A 142 1.29 18.15 -1.48
C GLU A 142 1.99 17.09 -0.63
N PHE A 143 2.84 16.25 -1.24
CA PHE A 143 3.59 15.22 -0.53
C PHE A 143 4.93 15.71 0.06
N GLY A 144 5.23 17.00 -0.04
CA GLY A 144 6.48 17.56 0.53
C GLY A 144 7.77 17.10 -0.15
N LEU A 145 7.71 16.74 -1.44
CA LEU A 145 8.82 16.13 -2.18
C LEU A 145 9.67 17.14 -2.97
N GLN A 146 9.55 18.46 -2.73
CA GLN A 146 10.22 19.50 -3.50
C GLN A 146 11.77 19.40 -3.47
N ASN A 147 12.31 18.83 -2.39
CA ASN A 147 13.74 18.64 -2.18
C ASN A 147 14.22 17.21 -2.46
N CYS A 148 13.38 16.41 -3.12
CA CYS A 148 13.65 15.03 -3.48
C CYS A 148 13.82 14.89 -5.02
N ARG A 149 14.45 13.82 -5.45
CA ARG A 149 14.46 13.45 -6.86
C ARG A 149 13.12 12.82 -7.21
N VAL A 150 12.25 13.59 -7.85
CA VAL A 150 10.92 13.13 -8.27
C VAL A 150 10.83 13.14 -9.79
N LEU A 151 10.45 12.00 -10.35
CA LEU A 151 10.31 11.80 -11.78
C LEU A 151 8.91 11.29 -12.10
N ASN A 152 8.42 11.57 -13.29
CA ASN A 152 7.16 11.07 -13.82
C ASN A 152 7.44 10.15 -15.01
N CYS A 153 6.87 8.95 -14.98
CA CYS A 153 6.92 8.04 -16.13
C CYS A 153 5.63 7.21 -16.21
N ALA A 154 5.43 6.60 -17.37
CA ALA A 154 4.40 5.58 -17.57
C ALA A 154 4.77 4.27 -16.84
N ASN A 155 4.17 3.17 -17.25
CA ASN A 155 4.40 1.83 -16.72
C ASN A 155 5.85 1.38 -16.87
N LEU A 156 6.40 0.71 -15.84
CA LEU A 156 7.75 0.16 -15.82
C LEU A 156 7.87 -1.22 -16.46
N GLY A 157 6.76 -1.85 -16.82
CA GLY A 157 6.73 -3.19 -17.42
C GLY A 157 7.01 -4.33 -16.46
N ILE A 158 6.83 -4.12 -15.15
CA ILE A 158 6.95 -5.15 -14.10
C ILE A 158 5.59 -5.51 -13.51
N ASN A 159 5.47 -6.69 -12.88
CA ASN A 159 4.20 -7.19 -12.36
C ASN A 159 3.65 -6.32 -11.21
N ALA A 160 4.52 -5.68 -10.44
CA ALA A 160 4.14 -4.78 -9.34
C ALA A 160 3.21 -3.63 -9.78
N GLU A 161 3.28 -3.20 -11.03
CA GLU A 161 2.37 -2.19 -11.60
C GLU A 161 0.91 -2.67 -11.61
N GLY A 162 0.68 -3.98 -11.76
CA GLY A 162 -0.64 -4.60 -11.76
C GLY A 162 -1.30 -4.68 -10.38
N ALA A 163 -0.52 -4.60 -9.31
CA ALA A 163 -1.04 -4.71 -7.95
C ALA A 163 -1.87 -3.49 -7.50
N MET A 164 -1.77 -2.36 -8.22
CA MET A 164 -2.50 -1.11 -7.93
C MET A 164 -2.27 -0.54 -6.52
N PHE A 165 -1.16 -0.91 -5.90
CA PHE A 165 -0.69 -0.36 -4.62
C PHE A 165 0.64 0.35 -4.82
N PRO A 166 0.93 1.40 -4.05
CA PRO A 166 2.27 2.00 -4.04
C PRO A 166 3.26 0.99 -3.48
N TYR A 167 4.46 0.98 -4.05
CA TYR A 167 5.50 0.05 -3.64
C TYR A 167 6.88 0.70 -3.62
N ILE A 168 7.78 0.05 -2.92
CA ILE A 168 9.19 0.41 -2.81
C ILE A 168 9.99 -0.72 -3.44
N MET A 169 10.93 -0.40 -4.31
CA MET A 169 11.82 -1.39 -4.87
C MET A 169 13.28 -0.96 -4.76
N VAL A 170 14.16 -1.95 -4.66
CA VAL A 170 15.60 -1.77 -4.79
C VAL A 170 15.99 -2.20 -6.20
N VAL A 171 16.74 -1.35 -6.89
CA VAL A 171 17.21 -1.59 -8.25
C VAL A 171 18.72 -1.40 -8.29
N ASP A 172 19.42 -2.23 -9.06
CA ASP A 172 20.86 -2.06 -9.28
C ASP A 172 21.14 -1.09 -10.44
N LYS A 173 22.43 -0.81 -10.67
CA LYS A 173 22.91 0.08 -11.72
C LYS A 173 22.52 -0.38 -13.15
N ASP A 174 22.22 -1.67 -13.32
CA ASP A 174 21.83 -2.29 -14.59
C ASP A 174 20.30 -2.41 -14.73
N LEU A 175 19.55 -1.70 -13.86
CA LEU A 175 18.09 -1.67 -13.77
C LEU A 175 17.46 -3.02 -13.45
N ARG A 176 18.21 -3.93 -12.82
CA ARG A 176 17.66 -5.18 -12.31
C ARG A 176 16.99 -4.97 -10.98
N VAL A 177 15.78 -5.45 -10.84
CA VAL A 177 15.03 -5.44 -9.59
C VAL A 177 15.64 -6.43 -8.61
N LEU A 178 16.08 -5.96 -7.45
CA LEU A 178 16.66 -6.77 -6.39
C LEU A 178 15.64 -7.12 -5.30
N ASN A 179 14.66 -6.25 -5.09
CA ASN A 179 13.59 -6.46 -4.12
C ASN A 179 12.40 -5.57 -4.46
N VAL A 180 11.19 -6.03 -4.13
CA VAL A 180 9.96 -5.23 -4.15
C VAL A 180 9.29 -5.37 -2.79
N TYR A 181 8.80 -4.26 -2.24
CA TYR A 181 8.12 -4.20 -0.96
C TYR A 181 6.88 -3.31 -1.04
N PHE A 182 5.77 -3.81 -0.53
CA PHE A 182 4.51 -3.08 -0.46
C PHE A 182 4.27 -2.62 1.00
N PRO A 183 4.47 -1.33 1.32
CA PRO A 183 4.13 -0.81 2.63
C PRO A 183 2.65 -0.98 2.93
N THR A 184 2.32 -1.44 4.12
CA THR A 184 0.94 -1.67 4.54
C THR A 184 0.58 -0.74 5.68
N LYS A 185 -0.51 0.02 5.53
CA LYS A 185 -1.07 0.83 6.62
C LYS A 185 -1.52 -0.10 7.75
N SER A 186 -0.58 -0.48 8.61
CA SER A 186 -0.84 -1.32 9.77
C SER A 186 -1.11 -0.47 11.02
N THR A 187 -1.64 -1.11 12.06
CA THR A 187 -1.79 -0.50 13.40
C THR A 187 -0.43 -0.14 14.04
N HIS A 188 0.67 -0.60 13.46
CA HIS A 188 2.04 -0.30 13.93
C HIS A 188 2.63 0.98 13.34
N GLY A 189 1.87 1.71 12.52
CA GLY A 189 2.30 2.98 11.92
C GLY A 189 3.43 2.83 10.89
N THR A 190 4.04 3.97 10.53
CA THR A 190 5.16 4.04 9.57
C THR A 190 6.45 3.41 10.08
N ASP A 191 6.62 3.23 11.41
CA ASP A 191 7.85 2.70 12.02
C ASP A 191 8.19 1.28 11.55
N TYR A 192 7.18 0.42 11.36
CA TYR A 192 7.42 -0.95 10.89
C TYR A 192 7.93 -0.95 9.46
N ASP A 193 7.26 -0.23 8.58
CA ASP A 193 7.64 -0.12 7.17
C ASP A 193 9.00 0.57 7.02
N TYR A 194 9.26 1.61 7.82
CA TYR A 194 10.57 2.26 7.85
C TYR A 194 11.69 1.30 8.27
N LYS A 195 11.51 0.49 9.31
CA LYS A 195 12.50 -0.50 9.73
C LYS A 195 12.82 -1.49 8.61
N HIS A 196 11.79 -1.91 7.86
CA HIS A 196 11.97 -2.79 6.71
C HIS A 196 12.75 -2.10 5.58
N VAL A 197 12.37 -0.88 5.20
CA VAL A 197 13.06 -0.08 4.18
C VAL A 197 14.50 0.21 4.61
N LYS A 198 14.73 0.54 5.88
CA LYS A 198 16.07 0.76 6.42
C LYS A 198 16.94 -0.49 6.34
N LEU A 199 16.37 -1.66 6.63
CA LEU A 199 17.06 -2.95 6.47
C LEU A 199 17.46 -3.20 5.01
N LEU A 200 16.54 -2.98 4.06
CA LEU A 200 16.83 -3.09 2.63
C LEU A 200 17.92 -2.10 2.21
N TYR A 201 17.84 -0.87 2.68
CA TYR A 201 18.83 0.15 2.40
C TYR A 201 20.22 -0.24 2.91
N ASP A 202 20.33 -0.64 4.17
CA ASP A 202 21.61 -1.01 4.78
C ASP A 202 22.23 -2.23 4.08
N LYS A 203 21.42 -3.24 3.74
CA LYS A 203 21.89 -4.49 3.15
C LYS A 203 22.19 -4.40 1.66
N LEU A 204 21.35 -3.71 0.89
CA LEU A 204 21.41 -3.75 -0.57
C LEU A 204 22.01 -2.49 -1.20
N ILE A 205 22.07 -1.38 -0.48
CA ILE A 205 22.48 -0.08 -1.03
C ILE A 205 23.77 0.42 -0.39
N LYS A 206 23.88 0.36 0.93
CA LYS A 206 25.01 0.94 1.67
C LYS A 206 26.25 0.06 1.63
N GLU A 207 26.09 -1.26 1.64
CA GLU A 207 27.20 -2.25 1.69
C GLU A 207 27.86 -2.50 0.32
N LYS A 208 27.44 -1.81 -0.74
CA LYS A 208 28.01 -1.89 -2.11
C LYS A 208 28.42 -0.52 -2.62
#